data_bdab79a91b4ff06b322d22063cc20de7
#
_entry.id   bdab79a91b4ff06b322d22063cc20de7
#
_cell.length_a   1.000
_cell.length_b   1.000
_cell.length_c   1.000
_cell.angle_alpha   90.00
_cell.angle_beta   90.00
_cell.angle_gamma   90.00
#
_symmetry.space_group_name_H-M   'P 1'
#
loop_
_entity.id
_entity.type
_entity.pdbx_description
1 polymer ?
#
loop_
_entity_poly.entity_id
_entity_poly.type
_entity_poly.pdbx_seq_one_letter_code
_entity_poly.pdbx_strand_id
1 'polypeptide(L)' 'MINPPWTSEGKTVAQLIEELQSFSDQSLEVRLSVDGGTTSVPISLVAKVQGKYALLENCQDVPTAIQHRG' A
#
# COMPACT_ATOMS: atom_id res chain seq x y z
N MET A 1 -4.16 23.46 12.54
CA MET A 1 -5.11 22.37 12.65
C MET A 1 -4.40 21.08 12.99
N ILE A 2 -4.97 20.32 13.86
CA ILE A 2 -4.34 19.10 14.33
C ILE A 2 -4.91 17.92 13.58
N ASN A 3 -4.06 17.13 12.97
CA ASN A 3 -4.49 15.89 12.34
C ASN A 3 -4.89 14.88 13.39
N PRO A 4 -5.96 14.13 13.14
CA PRO A 4 -6.24 13.00 14.00
C PRO A 4 -5.09 12.02 13.99
N PRO A 5 -4.89 11.27 15.08
CA PRO A 5 -3.79 10.32 15.11
C PRO A 5 -3.80 9.33 13.95
N TRP A 6 -4.98 8.92 13.50
CA TRP A 6 -5.05 7.93 12.43
C TRP A 6 -4.59 8.47 11.07
N THR A 7 -4.39 9.77 10.93
CA THR A 7 -3.86 10.31 9.68
C THR A 7 -2.35 10.47 9.74
N SER A 8 -1.75 10.53 10.92
CA SER A 8 -0.30 10.69 11.03
C SER A 8 0.38 9.38 11.41
N GLU A 9 -0.35 8.42 11.91
CA GLU A 9 0.19 7.13 12.27
C GLU A 9 -0.26 6.12 11.24
N GLY A 10 0.58 5.15 10.99
CA GLY A 10 0.22 4.09 10.06
C GLY A 10 -0.86 3.20 10.62
N LYS A 11 -1.51 2.47 9.73
CA LYS A 11 -2.52 1.48 10.10
C LYS A 11 -1.86 0.13 10.28
N THR A 12 -2.46 -0.69 11.12
CA THR A 12 -2.04 -2.08 11.21
C THR A 12 -2.61 -2.87 10.03
N VAL A 13 -2.07 -4.06 9.84
CA VAL A 13 -2.60 -4.96 8.83
C VAL A 13 -4.09 -5.22 9.07
N ALA A 14 -4.48 -5.46 10.31
CA ALA A 14 -5.88 -5.75 10.62
C ALA A 14 -6.78 -4.57 10.27
N GLN A 15 -6.33 -3.35 10.58
CA GLN A 15 -7.11 -2.17 10.26
C GLN A 15 -7.27 -1.98 8.76
N LEU A 16 -6.20 -2.22 8.01
CA LEU A 16 -6.27 -2.07 6.57
C LEU A 16 -7.19 -3.11 5.94
N ILE A 17 -7.13 -4.34 6.43
CA ILE A 17 -8.03 -5.38 5.93
C ILE A 17 -9.48 -4.96 6.17
N GLU A 18 -9.78 -4.48 7.35
CA GLU A 18 -11.14 -4.09 7.69
C GLU A 18 -11.65 -2.98 6.78
N GLU A 19 -10.80 -1.99 6.52
CA GLU A 19 -11.21 -0.90 5.64
C GLU A 19 -11.41 -1.37 4.21
N LEU A 20 -10.54 -2.25 3.74
CA LEU A 20 -10.69 -2.75 2.37
C LEU A 20 -11.93 -3.63 2.24
N GLN A 21 -12.29 -4.34 3.29
CA GLN A 21 -13.48 -5.18 3.26
C GLN A 21 -14.77 -4.35 3.23
N SER A 22 -14.70 -3.08 3.59
CA SER A 22 -15.89 -2.24 3.58
C SER A 22 -16.36 -1.88 2.18
N PHE A 23 -15.53 -2.10 1.17
CA PHE A 23 -15.92 -1.84 -0.21
C PHE A 23 -16.81 -2.96 -0.71
N SER A 24 -17.96 -2.60 -1.25
CA SER A 24 -18.89 -3.65 -1.74
C SER A 24 -18.34 -4.34 -2.98
N ASP A 25 -17.53 -3.66 -3.78
CA ASP A 25 -16.92 -4.26 -4.96
C ASP A 25 -15.49 -4.64 -4.63
N GLN A 26 -15.27 -5.88 -4.33
CA GLN A 26 -13.96 -6.37 -3.93
C GLN A 26 -13.03 -6.61 -5.12
N SER A 27 -13.50 -6.37 -6.33
CA SER A 27 -12.65 -6.52 -7.52
C SER A 27 -11.95 -5.22 -7.89
N LEU A 28 -12.18 -4.14 -7.14
CA LEU A 28 -11.50 -2.89 -7.43
C LEU A 28 -10.00 -3.04 -7.24
N GLU A 29 -9.25 -2.39 -8.12
CA GLU A 29 -7.80 -2.38 -8.01
C GLU A 29 -7.39 -1.51 -6.82
N VAL A 30 -6.37 -1.96 -6.09
CA VAL A 30 -5.80 -1.16 -5.00
C VAL A 30 -4.61 -0.39 -5.57
N ARG A 31 -4.61 0.90 -5.34
CA ARG A 31 -3.54 1.78 -5.81
C ARG A 31 -3.00 2.57 -4.63
N LEU A 32 -1.79 3.07 -4.77
CA LEU A 32 -1.11 3.83 -3.71
C LEU A 32 -0.81 5.23 -4.20
N SER A 33 -1.10 6.20 -3.35
CA SER A 33 -0.77 7.59 -3.62
C SER A 33 -0.06 8.17 -2.41
N VAL A 34 0.95 9.01 -2.67
CA VAL A 34 1.64 9.74 -1.60
C VAL A 34 1.43 11.24 -1.73
N ASP A 35 0.57 11.66 -2.63
CA ASP A 35 0.36 13.09 -2.88
C ASP A 35 -1.12 13.43 -2.90
N GLY A 36 -1.90 12.76 -2.05
CA GLY A 36 -3.31 13.08 -1.91
C GLY A 36 -4.17 12.65 -3.07
N GLY A 37 -3.68 11.72 -3.88
CA GLY A 37 -4.47 11.21 -4.99
C GLY A 37 -4.22 11.91 -6.30
N THR A 38 -3.29 12.88 -6.32
CA THR A 38 -2.95 13.55 -7.58
C THR A 38 -2.36 12.54 -8.56
N THR A 39 -1.48 11.69 -8.09
CA THR A 39 -0.97 10.56 -8.87
C THR A 39 -1.11 9.30 -8.07
N SER A 40 -1.08 8.15 -8.73
CA SER A 40 -1.14 6.89 -8.02
C SER A 40 -0.43 5.82 -8.83
N VAL A 41 -0.03 4.77 -8.13
CA VAL A 41 0.61 3.62 -8.77
C VAL A 41 -0.09 2.35 -8.29
N PRO A 42 -0.10 1.31 -9.12
CA PRO A 42 -0.68 0.04 -8.69
C PRO A 42 0.19 -0.60 -7.61
N ILE A 43 -0.45 -1.40 -6.78
CA ILE A 43 0.28 -2.22 -5.82
C ILE A 43 0.41 -3.61 -6.42
N SER A 44 1.64 -4.03 -6.64
CA SER A 44 1.90 -5.31 -7.27
C SER A 44 2.46 -6.34 -6.31
N LEU A 45 2.88 -5.92 -5.12
CA LEU A 45 3.52 -6.83 -4.18
C LEU A 45 3.24 -6.38 -2.75
N VAL A 46 2.98 -7.34 -1.90
CA VAL A 46 2.89 -7.10 -0.46
C VAL A 46 3.97 -7.96 0.19
N ALA A 47 4.88 -7.31 0.90
CA ALA A 47 6.02 -7.99 1.47
C ALA A 47 6.08 -7.73 2.97
N LYS A 48 6.72 -8.67 3.69
CA LYS A 48 7.02 -8.48 5.09
C LYS A 48 8.48 -8.07 5.22
N VAL A 49 8.73 -7.00 5.96
CA VAL A 49 10.07 -6.45 6.06
C VAL A 49 10.56 -6.66 7.47
N GLN A 50 11.55 -7.53 7.62
CA GLN A 50 12.26 -7.77 8.89
C GLN A 50 11.32 -8.14 10.04
N GLY A 51 10.15 -8.67 9.73
CA GLY A 51 9.17 -8.98 10.76
C GLY A 51 8.58 -7.77 11.45
N LYS A 52 8.83 -6.57 10.93
CA LYS A 52 8.39 -5.34 11.58
C LYS A 52 7.17 -4.72 10.94
N TYR A 53 7.05 -4.79 9.63
CA TYR A 53 5.91 -4.17 8.97
C TYR A 53 5.64 -4.83 7.63
N ALA A 54 4.44 -4.61 7.14
CA ALA A 54 4.06 -5.01 5.80
C ALA A 54 4.34 -3.84 4.86
N LEU A 55 4.89 -4.13 3.71
CA LEU A 55 5.23 -3.12 2.73
C LEU A 55 4.43 -3.36 1.47
N LEU A 56 3.78 -2.31 0.99
CA LEU A 56 3.03 -2.37 -0.26
C LEU A 56 3.92 -1.74 -1.32
N GLU A 57 4.21 -2.50 -2.39
CA GLU A 57 5.17 -2.06 -3.36
C GLU A 57 4.60 -2.07 -4.77
N ASN A 58 5.13 -1.19 -5.58
CA ASN A 58 4.95 -1.25 -7.01
C ASN A 58 6.27 -1.71 -7.61
N CYS A 59 6.29 -2.91 -8.17
CA CYS A 59 7.49 -3.48 -8.77
C CYS A 59 7.39 -3.61 -10.27
N GLN A 60 6.29 -3.19 -10.86
CA GLN A 60 6.03 -3.58 -12.24
C GLN A 60 6.89 -2.84 -13.25
N ASP A 61 7.41 -1.69 -12.89
CA ASP A 61 8.20 -0.90 -13.83
C ASP A 61 9.67 -0.92 -13.54
N VAL A 62 10.11 -1.83 -12.72
CA VAL A 62 11.53 -1.95 -12.50
C VAL A 62 12.13 -2.53 -13.76
N PRO A 63 12.88 -1.75 -14.48
CA PRO A 63 13.47 -2.27 -15.70
C PRO A 63 14.57 -3.17 -15.31
N THR A 64 14.83 -3.76 -15.53
CA THR A 64 15.84 -4.32 -15.25
C THR A 64 15.99 -5.15 -14.38
N ALA A 65 16.12 -5.33 -14.33
CA ALA A 65 16.26 -5.91 -13.85
C ALA A 65 16.84 -6.17 -12.94
N ILE A 66 17.01 -6.10 -12.67
CA ILE A 66 17.37 -6.21 -11.95
C ILE A 66 16.98 -6.69 -11.12
N GLN A 67 16.66 -6.94 -11.00
CA GLN A 67 16.23 -7.23 -10.34
C GLN A 67 16.02 -8.10 -9.88
N HIS A 68 16.08 -8.59 -9.87
CA HIS A 68 15.77 -9.29 -9.42
C HIS A 68 15.85 -9.66 -8.41
N ARG A 69 15.66 -9.66 -7.98
CA ARG A 69 15.59 -9.76 -7.13
C ARG A 69 15.58 -10.58 -6.76
N GLY A 70 15.81 -10.85 -6.74
CA GLY A 70 15.76 -11.28 -6.72
C GLY A 70 15.66 -11.43 -6.36
#